data_dc23c30c3154184b58456330b42c5ce7
#
_entry.id   dc23c30c3154184b58456330b42c5ce7
#
_cell.length_a   1.000
_cell.length_b   1.000
_cell.length_c   1.000
_cell.angle_alpha   90.00
_cell.angle_beta   90.00
_cell.angle_gamma   90.00
#
_symmetry.space_group_name_H-M   'P 1'
#
loop_
_entity.id
_entity.type
_entity.pdbx_description
1 polymer ?
#
loop_
_entity_poly.entity_id
_entity_poly.type
_entity_poly.pdbx_seq_one_letter_code
_entity_poly.pdbx_strand_id
1 'polypeptide(L)'
;MKKAIILLTLFVIILSCTNQSEISKKFKCESVKIENTKSILDFNKNFKLTIPTNWNTKLYFNKFESEIFAADTLKQLTESFILATSFNLGKLEFDANYYKSNDSILSKNKLELINEGNDNFQSQQTYWYVAKGFKNGFTFHQFNLASKISGNTYFNASSEIYGDNNINERICETISILEKIEFLQ
;
A
#
# COMPACT_ATOMS: atom_id res chain seq x y z
N MET A 1 -12.43 -37.93 -29.99
CA MET A 1 -13.02 -37.22 -28.82
C MET A 1 -12.08 -37.15 -27.61
N LYS A 2 -11.38 -38.21 -27.17
CA LYS A 2 -10.44 -38.14 -26.00
C LYS A 2 -9.30 -37.13 -26.15
N LYS A 3 -8.73 -36.93 -27.35
CA LYS A 3 -7.64 -35.96 -27.60
C LYS A 3 -8.09 -34.49 -27.51
N ALA A 4 -9.35 -34.17 -27.85
CA ALA A 4 -9.91 -32.83 -27.76
C ALA A 4 -10.18 -32.41 -26.30
N ILE A 5 -10.55 -33.36 -25.43
CA ILE A 5 -10.80 -33.11 -24.00
C ILE A 5 -9.47 -32.81 -23.29
N ILE A 6 -8.39 -33.49 -23.62
CA ILE A 6 -7.03 -33.23 -23.04
C ILE A 6 -6.52 -31.84 -23.45
N LEU A 7 -6.80 -31.39 -24.69
CA LEU A 7 -6.40 -30.04 -25.13
C LEU A 7 -7.19 -28.95 -24.42
N LEU A 8 -8.47 -29.18 -24.14
CA LEU A 8 -9.33 -28.20 -23.42
C LEU A 8 -8.94 -28.08 -21.96
N THR A 9 -8.57 -29.18 -21.27
CA THR A 9 -8.10 -29.14 -19.89
C THR A 9 -6.73 -28.45 -19.75
N LEU A 10 -5.85 -28.59 -20.75
CA LEU A 10 -4.56 -27.90 -20.74
C LEU A 10 -4.71 -26.37 -20.89
N PHE A 11 -5.73 -25.90 -21.62
CA PHE A 11 -5.99 -24.47 -21.83
C PHE A 11 -6.52 -23.76 -20.59
N VAL A 12 -7.23 -24.49 -19.70
CA VAL A 12 -7.80 -23.92 -18.45
C VAL A 12 -6.72 -23.67 -17.39
N ILE A 13 -5.60 -24.40 -17.42
CA ILE A 13 -4.54 -24.26 -16.41
C ILE A 13 -3.70 -22.99 -16.64
N ILE A 14 -3.72 -22.39 -17.82
CA ILE A 14 -2.91 -21.19 -18.14
C ILE A 14 -3.56 -19.88 -17.64
N LEU A 15 -4.82 -19.90 -17.23
CA LEU A 15 -5.57 -18.70 -16.80
C LEU A 15 -5.41 -18.34 -15.31
N SER A 16 -4.62 -19.08 -14.55
CA SER A 16 -4.30 -18.75 -13.15
C SER A 16 -3.06 -17.86 -13.02
N CYS A 17 -2.92 -16.83 -13.88
CA CYS A 17 -2.01 -15.73 -13.59
C CYS A 17 -2.66 -14.84 -12.53
N THR A 18 -2.23 -14.93 -11.29
CA THR A 18 -2.43 -13.87 -10.32
C THR A 18 -1.78 -12.61 -10.88
N ASN A 19 -2.59 -11.62 -11.26
CA ASN A 19 -2.09 -10.33 -11.74
C ASN A 19 -1.46 -9.58 -10.56
N GLN A 20 -0.18 -9.89 -10.29
CA GLN A 20 0.61 -9.06 -9.37
C GLN A 20 0.76 -7.66 -9.95
N SER A 21 0.61 -6.63 -9.11
CA SER A 21 0.87 -5.26 -9.49
C SER A 21 2.34 -5.07 -9.91
N GLU A 22 2.61 -4.02 -10.69
CA GLU A 22 3.98 -3.67 -11.07
C GLU A 22 4.85 -3.39 -9.84
N ILE A 23 4.28 -2.75 -8.81
CA ILE A 23 4.94 -2.48 -7.54
C ILE A 23 5.31 -3.81 -6.85
N SER A 24 4.38 -4.75 -6.73
CA SER A 24 4.61 -6.07 -6.15
C SER A 24 5.77 -6.82 -6.84
N LYS A 25 5.84 -6.75 -8.17
CA LYS A 25 6.94 -7.34 -8.95
C LYS A 25 8.29 -6.67 -8.67
N LYS A 26 8.33 -5.34 -8.53
CA LYS A 26 9.55 -4.58 -8.21
C LYS A 26 10.14 -4.95 -6.85
N PHE A 27 9.29 -5.17 -5.86
CA PHE A 27 9.70 -5.64 -4.54
C PHE A 27 9.91 -7.16 -4.48
N LYS A 28 9.66 -7.88 -5.61
CA LYS A 28 9.72 -9.35 -5.67
C LYS A 28 8.86 -10.01 -4.59
N CYS A 29 7.68 -9.44 -4.37
CA CYS A 29 6.75 -9.95 -3.38
C CYS A 29 6.23 -11.30 -3.82
N GLU A 30 6.29 -12.29 -2.95
CA GLU A 30 5.52 -13.52 -3.10
C GLU A 30 4.05 -13.22 -2.81
N SER A 31 3.14 -14.01 -3.37
CA SER A 31 1.71 -13.82 -3.10
C SER A 31 1.42 -14.15 -1.63
N VAL A 32 1.23 -13.13 -0.81
CA VAL A 32 0.86 -13.30 0.59
C VAL A 32 -0.64 -13.53 0.69
N LYS A 33 -1.06 -14.73 1.07
CA LYS A 33 -2.45 -15.01 1.37
C LYS A 33 -2.77 -14.50 2.77
N ILE A 34 -3.46 -13.37 2.84
CA ILE A 34 -3.95 -12.83 4.12
C ILE A 34 -5.25 -13.58 4.44
N GLU A 35 -5.18 -14.43 5.47
CA GLU A 35 -6.33 -15.20 5.98
C GLU A 35 -7.06 -14.44 7.08
N ASN A 36 -8.32 -14.82 7.34
CA ASN A 36 -9.14 -14.23 8.41
C ASN A 36 -9.17 -12.70 8.35
N THR A 37 -9.76 -12.17 7.28
CA THR A 37 -9.82 -10.72 7.04
C THR A 37 -11.15 -10.11 7.46
N LYS A 38 -11.11 -8.81 7.77
CA LYS A 38 -12.27 -7.92 7.90
C LYS A 38 -12.12 -6.74 6.96
N SER A 39 -13.25 -6.19 6.52
CA SER A 39 -13.29 -4.99 5.69
C SER A 39 -13.69 -3.79 6.55
N ILE A 40 -12.97 -2.68 6.38
CA ILE A 40 -13.19 -1.41 7.07
C ILE A 40 -13.50 -0.36 6.03
N LEU A 41 -14.59 0.36 6.19
CA LEU A 41 -14.92 1.56 5.41
C LEU A 41 -14.27 2.77 6.05
N ASP A 42 -13.72 3.68 5.24
CA ASP A 42 -13.37 5.00 5.73
C ASP A 42 -14.63 5.78 6.16
N PHE A 43 -14.47 6.84 6.93
CA PHE A 43 -15.60 7.56 7.52
C PHE A 43 -16.57 8.10 6.44
N ASN A 44 -16.04 8.59 5.33
CA ASN A 44 -16.81 9.18 4.24
C ASN A 44 -17.28 8.15 3.19
N LYS A 45 -16.95 6.87 3.37
CA LYS A 45 -17.29 5.76 2.45
C LYS A 45 -16.72 5.94 1.04
N ASN A 46 -15.53 6.50 0.93
CA ASN A 46 -14.83 6.66 -0.35
C ASN A 46 -14.10 5.39 -0.77
N PHE A 47 -13.60 4.63 0.24
CA PHE A 47 -12.89 3.38 -0.01
C PHE A 47 -13.10 2.36 1.11
N LYS A 48 -12.80 1.13 0.79
CA LYS A 48 -12.84 0.00 1.70
C LYS A 48 -11.47 -0.67 1.75
N LEU A 49 -10.93 -0.85 2.96
CA LEU A 49 -9.66 -1.51 3.24
C LEU A 49 -9.93 -2.90 3.82
N THR A 50 -9.30 -3.94 3.27
CA THR A 50 -9.39 -5.31 3.78
C THR A 50 -8.10 -5.68 4.51
N ILE A 51 -8.19 -5.94 5.81
CA ILE A 51 -7.08 -6.19 6.73
C ILE A 51 -7.31 -7.45 7.57
N PRO A 52 -6.28 -8.02 8.23
CA PRO A 52 -6.46 -9.12 9.18
C PRO A 52 -7.44 -8.77 10.31
N THR A 53 -8.24 -9.72 10.77
CA THR A 53 -9.28 -9.50 11.79
C THR A 53 -8.73 -9.07 13.14
N ASN A 54 -7.51 -9.51 13.50
CA ASN A 54 -6.82 -9.18 14.75
C ASN A 54 -6.21 -7.77 14.78
N TRP A 55 -6.17 -7.05 13.64
CA TRP A 55 -5.64 -5.69 13.62
C TRP A 55 -6.62 -4.69 14.23
N ASN A 56 -6.09 -3.78 15.02
CA ASN A 56 -6.82 -2.62 15.53
C ASN A 56 -6.85 -1.51 14.48
N THR A 57 -7.95 -0.76 14.47
CA THR A 57 -8.16 0.35 13.52
C THR A 57 -8.61 1.60 14.24
N LYS A 58 -8.21 2.75 13.70
CA LYS A 58 -8.74 4.07 14.06
C LYS A 58 -9.12 4.81 12.80
N LEU A 59 -10.26 5.48 12.82
CA LEU A 59 -10.76 6.29 11.72
C LEU A 59 -10.63 7.77 12.09
N TYR A 60 -10.10 8.55 11.16
CA TYR A 60 -10.03 10.00 11.27
C TYR A 60 -10.65 10.62 10.03
N PHE A 61 -11.20 11.81 10.17
CA PHE A 61 -11.73 12.57 9.05
C PHE A 61 -11.72 14.07 9.35
N ASN A 62 -11.65 14.83 8.27
CA ASN A 62 -11.87 16.26 8.26
C ASN A 62 -12.58 16.64 6.95
N LYS A 63 -12.69 17.93 6.67
CA LYS A 63 -13.37 18.43 5.46
C LYS A 63 -12.71 17.94 4.15
N PHE A 64 -11.42 17.64 4.17
CA PHE A 64 -10.63 17.35 2.96
C PHE A 64 -10.10 15.93 2.89
N GLU A 65 -10.20 15.18 3.98
CA GLU A 65 -9.53 13.89 4.13
C GLU A 65 -10.35 12.93 4.96
N SER A 66 -10.30 11.66 4.60
CA SER A 66 -10.82 10.55 5.39
C SER A 66 -9.76 9.46 5.46
N GLU A 67 -9.41 9.00 6.66
CA GLU A 67 -8.23 8.20 6.92
C GLU A 67 -8.54 6.97 7.78
N ILE A 68 -7.86 5.85 7.47
CA ILE A 68 -7.84 4.62 8.26
C ILE A 68 -6.40 4.36 8.71
N PHE A 69 -6.19 4.31 10.03
CA PHE A 69 -5.00 3.71 10.63
C PHE A 69 -5.29 2.26 11.01
N ALA A 70 -4.35 1.37 10.71
CA ALA A 70 -4.46 -0.05 11.04
C ALA A 70 -3.10 -0.61 11.49
N ALA A 71 -3.08 -1.42 12.53
CA ALA A 71 -1.88 -2.09 13.02
C ALA A 71 -2.20 -3.39 13.77
N ASP A 72 -1.29 -4.35 13.69
CA ASP A 72 -1.29 -5.52 14.59
C ASP A 72 -0.70 -5.10 15.94
N THR A 73 -1.58 -4.82 16.91
CA THR A 73 -1.17 -4.40 18.26
C THR A 73 -0.84 -5.57 19.20
N LEU A 74 -0.94 -6.81 18.72
CA LEU A 74 -0.53 -8.00 19.46
C LEU A 74 0.95 -8.33 19.25
N LYS A 75 1.53 -7.85 18.14
CA LYS A 75 2.96 -7.97 17.85
C LYS A 75 3.76 -6.81 18.41
N GLN A 76 5.05 -7.03 18.59
CA GLN A 76 5.98 -5.94 18.91
C GLN A 76 6.09 -4.97 17.72
N LEU A 77 6.41 -3.72 18.01
CA LEU A 77 6.56 -2.67 17.00
C LEU A 77 7.61 -3.04 15.92
N THR A 78 8.67 -3.78 16.31
CA THR A 78 9.73 -4.25 15.41
C THR A 78 9.38 -5.50 14.60
N GLU A 79 8.21 -6.10 14.86
CA GLU A 79 7.73 -7.32 14.19
C GLU A 79 6.49 -7.07 13.32
N SER A 80 5.93 -5.86 13.39
CA SER A 80 4.76 -5.42 12.67
C SER A 80 5.04 -4.12 11.91
N PHE A 81 4.00 -3.48 11.42
CA PHE A 81 4.03 -2.14 10.86
C PHE A 81 2.72 -1.40 11.16
N ILE A 82 2.77 -0.09 11.06
CA ILE A 82 1.59 0.76 11.16
C ILE A 82 1.22 1.19 9.76
N LEU A 83 0.03 0.84 9.31
CA LEU A 83 -0.52 1.24 8.01
C LEU A 83 -1.47 2.43 8.21
N ALA A 84 -1.20 3.51 7.49
CA ALA A 84 -2.10 4.65 7.34
C ALA A 84 -2.54 4.73 5.88
N THR A 85 -3.84 4.88 5.65
CA THR A 85 -4.39 5.06 4.30
C THR A 85 -5.37 6.22 4.32
N SER A 86 -5.33 7.10 3.32
CA SER A 86 -6.24 8.24 3.27
C SER A 86 -6.78 8.51 1.86
N PHE A 87 -8.03 8.94 1.81
CA PHE A 87 -8.67 9.48 0.62
C PHE A 87 -8.77 11.00 0.78
N ASN A 88 -8.25 11.73 -0.20
CA ASN A 88 -8.02 13.15 -0.10
C ASN A 88 -8.76 13.90 -1.21
N LEU A 89 -9.36 15.04 -0.87
CA LEU A 89 -9.88 16.00 -1.82
C LEU A 89 -8.78 16.99 -2.21
N GLY A 90 -8.55 17.14 -3.51
CA GLY A 90 -7.56 18.04 -4.07
C GLY A 90 -6.90 17.44 -5.30
N LYS A 91 -6.22 18.28 -6.05
CA LYS A 91 -5.48 17.88 -7.23
C LYS A 91 -4.11 17.32 -6.83
N LEU A 92 -3.76 16.16 -7.34
CA LEU A 92 -2.43 15.59 -7.23
C LEU A 92 -1.76 15.61 -8.59
N GLU A 93 -0.60 16.25 -8.71
CA GLU A 93 0.22 16.22 -9.92
C GLU A 93 1.65 15.79 -9.54
N PHE A 94 2.17 14.80 -10.25
CA PHE A 94 3.55 14.33 -10.08
C PHE A 94 4.50 15.19 -10.92
N ASP A 95 4.59 16.46 -10.56
CA ASP A 95 5.45 17.46 -11.18
C ASP A 95 6.69 17.78 -10.32
N ALA A 96 7.54 18.68 -10.80
CA ALA A 96 8.75 19.08 -10.08
C ALA A 96 8.47 19.65 -8.67
N ASN A 97 7.32 20.31 -8.46
CA ASN A 97 6.95 20.86 -7.16
C ASN A 97 6.56 19.74 -6.18
N TYR A 98 5.86 18.71 -6.67
CA TYR A 98 5.52 17.54 -5.88
C TYR A 98 6.78 16.82 -5.37
N TYR A 99 7.73 16.51 -6.25
CA TYR A 99 8.97 15.83 -5.87
C TYR A 99 9.81 16.70 -4.92
N LYS A 100 9.95 18.01 -5.19
CA LYS A 100 10.64 18.94 -4.29
C LYS A 100 9.97 19.01 -2.91
N SER A 101 8.63 18.92 -2.85
CA SER A 101 7.91 18.88 -1.58
C SER A 101 8.21 17.60 -0.81
N ASN A 102 8.23 16.45 -1.49
CA ASN A 102 8.59 15.17 -0.88
C ASN A 102 10.03 15.19 -0.34
N ASP A 103 11.00 15.68 -1.11
CA ASP A 103 12.39 15.84 -0.66
C ASP A 103 12.47 16.71 0.60
N SER A 104 11.69 17.78 0.64
CA SER A 104 11.63 18.67 1.81
C SER A 104 11.04 17.95 3.04
N ILE A 105 10.02 17.13 2.85
CA ILE A 105 9.40 16.33 3.91
C ILE A 105 10.40 15.27 4.42
N LEU A 106 11.07 14.57 3.52
CA LEU A 106 12.08 13.57 3.88
C LEU A 106 13.22 14.20 4.66
N SER A 107 13.76 15.31 4.17
CA SER A 107 14.84 16.05 4.84
C SER A 107 14.44 16.55 6.23
N LYS A 108 13.23 17.14 6.36
CA LYS A 108 12.70 17.61 7.66
C LYS A 108 12.57 16.46 8.66
N ASN A 109 12.19 15.28 8.21
CA ASN A 109 12.06 14.09 9.03
C ASN A 109 13.36 13.29 9.18
N LYS A 110 14.46 13.78 8.62
CA LYS A 110 15.79 13.12 8.61
C LYS A 110 15.69 11.70 8.03
N LEU A 111 14.94 11.57 6.94
CA LEU A 111 14.81 10.34 6.16
C LEU A 111 15.63 10.44 4.88
N GLU A 112 16.31 9.38 4.55
CA GLU A 112 17.04 9.18 3.28
C GLU A 112 16.16 8.37 2.32
N LEU A 113 16.02 8.86 1.09
CA LEU A 113 15.32 8.14 0.03
C LEU A 113 16.15 6.92 -0.40
N ILE A 114 15.59 5.72 -0.30
CA ILE A 114 16.26 4.47 -0.64
C ILE A 114 15.86 3.99 -2.04
N ASN A 115 14.58 4.11 -2.36
CA ASN A 115 14.03 3.65 -3.63
C ASN A 115 12.75 4.41 -3.95
N GLU A 116 12.45 4.62 -5.23
CA GLU A 116 11.23 5.28 -5.68
C GLU A 116 10.82 4.81 -7.08
N GLY A 117 9.58 5.10 -7.46
CA GLY A 117 9.11 4.82 -8.81
C GLY A 117 7.75 5.42 -9.12
N ASN A 118 7.53 5.57 -10.44
CA ASN A 118 6.23 5.91 -11.00
C ASN A 118 5.70 4.67 -11.73
N ASP A 119 4.54 4.20 -11.31
CA ASP A 119 3.92 2.99 -11.83
C ASP A 119 2.40 3.17 -11.90
N ASN A 120 1.71 2.13 -12.35
CA ASN A 120 0.26 2.05 -12.20
C ASN A 120 -0.08 1.11 -11.04
N PHE A 121 -0.90 1.59 -10.12
CA PHE A 121 -1.48 0.81 -9.06
C PHE A 121 -2.99 0.81 -9.20
N GLN A 122 -3.61 -0.38 -9.37
CA GLN A 122 -5.04 -0.52 -9.70
C GLN A 122 -5.48 0.37 -10.88
N SER A 123 -4.67 0.40 -11.93
CA SER A 123 -4.86 1.24 -13.12
C SER A 123 -4.77 2.76 -12.88
N GLN A 124 -4.37 3.19 -11.69
CA GLN A 124 -4.19 4.60 -11.33
C GLN A 124 -2.73 5.01 -11.43
N GLN A 125 -2.44 6.18 -11.99
CA GLN A 125 -1.10 6.75 -12.00
C GLN A 125 -0.63 6.96 -10.56
N THR A 126 0.51 6.38 -10.21
CA THR A 126 0.98 6.25 -8.83
C THR A 126 2.46 6.56 -8.73
N TYR A 127 2.83 7.32 -7.73
CA TYR A 127 4.20 7.46 -7.27
C TYR A 127 4.35 6.76 -5.93
N TRP A 128 5.46 6.05 -5.75
CA TRP A 128 5.80 5.41 -4.48
C TRP A 128 7.27 5.61 -4.14
N TYR A 129 7.59 5.55 -2.86
CA TYR A 129 8.97 5.56 -2.40
C TYR A 129 9.15 4.73 -1.12
N VAL A 130 10.41 4.34 -0.89
CA VAL A 130 10.89 3.82 0.39
C VAL A 130 11.96 4.77 0.92
N ALA A 131 11.80 5.18 2.15
CA ALA A 131 12.77 6.01 2.85
C ALA A 131 13.23 5.33 4.15
N LYS A 132 14.45 5.65 4.59
CA LYS A 132 15.06 5.11 5.80
C LYS A 132 15.56 6.24 6.70
N GLY A 133 15.49 6.03 8.00
CA GLY A 133 16.01 6.96 9.01
C GLY A 133 16.04 6.33 10.38
N PHE A 134 15.88 7.19 11.41
CA PHE A 134 15.86 6.76 12.80
C PHE A 134 14.70 7.46 13.53
N LYS A 135 13.84 6.69 14.19
CA LYS A 135 12.66 7.20 14.89
C LYS A 135 12.42 6.41 16.18
N ASN A 136 12.18 7.11 17.28
CA ASN A 136 11.85 6.51 18.59
C ASN A 136 12.88 5.47 19.09
N GLY A 137 14.16 5.65 18.80
CA GLY A 137 15.21 4.71 19.22
C GLY A 137 15.40 3.50 18.31
N PHE A 138 14.73 3.43 17.17
CA PHE A 138 14.83 2.33 16.20
C PHE A 138 15.25 2.83 14.83
N THR A 139 15.91 1.98 14.05
CA THR A 139 15.97 2.14 12.60
C THR A 139 14.53 2.17 12.09
N PHE A 140 14.25 3.07 11.18
CA PHE A 140 12.90 3.34 10.69
C PHE A 140 12.89 3.32 9.17
N HIS A 141 11.92 2.59 8.62
CA HIS A 141 11.66 2.58 7.19
C HIS A 141 10.22 3.04 6.96
N GLN A 142 10.03 3.81 5.91
CA GLN A 142 8.70 4.24 5.47
C GLN A 142 8.50 3.84 4.01
N PHE A 143 7.51 3.00 3.74
CA PHE A 143 6.96 2.83 2.41
C PHE A 143 5.83 3.83 2.24
N ASN A 144 5.81 4.56 1.14
CA ASN A 144 4.76 5.53 0.82
C ASN A 144 4.26 5.32 -0.61
N LEU A 145 2.96 5.55 -0.82
CA LEU A 145 2.30 5.40 -2.10
C LEU A 145 1.25 6.52 -2.24
N ALA A 146 1.26 7.22 -3.37
CA ALA A 146 0.27 8.24 -3.72
C ALA A 146 -0.30 7.92 -5.10
N SER A 147 -1.62 7.80 -5.22
CA SER A 147 -2.33 7.44 -6.44
C SER A 147 -3.35 8.50 -6.82
N LYS A 148 -3.38 8.92 -8.09
CA LYS A 148 -4.45 9.77 -8.64
C LYS A 148 -5.71 8.93 -8.82
N ILE A 149 -6.80 9.31 -8.17
CA ILE A 149 -8.08 8.62 -8.34
C ILE A 149 -8.95 9.35 -9.38
N SER A 150 -8.96 10.66 -9.32
CA SER A 150 -9.65 11.52 -10.31
C SER A 150 -8.91 12.84 -10.48
N GLY A 151 -9.49 13.79 -11.24
CA GLY A 151 -8.93 15.14 -11.40
C GLY A 151 -8.81 15.94 -10.10
N ASN A 152 -9.65 15.63 -9.11
CA ASN A 152 -9.73 16.36 -7.83
C ASN A 152 -9.70 15.45 -6.60
N THR A 153 -9.31 14.19 -6.74
CA THR A 153 -9.19 13.26 -5.61
C THR A 153 -7.96 12.36 -5.78
N TYR A 154 -7.34 12.03 -4.68
CA TYR A 154 -6.21 11.13 -4.66
C TYR A 154 -6.20 10.28 -3.38
N PHE A 155 -5.51 9.16 -3.47
CA PHE A 155 -5.33 8.23 -2.36
C PHE A 155 -3.87 8.22 -1.94
N ASN A 156 -3.62 8.25 -0.64
CA ASN A 156 -2.31 8.02 -0.06
C ASN A 156 -2.33 6.78 0.82
N ALA A 157 -1.21 6.08 0.83
CA ALA A 157 -0.91 5.04 1.81
C ALA A 157 0.51 5.18 2.30
N SER A 158 0.72 4.94 3.60
CA SER A 158 2.07 4.83 4.16
C SER A 158 2.14 3.69 5.16
N SER A 159 3.25 2.97 5.18
CA SER A 159 3.54 2.04 6.25
C SER A 159 4.80 2.45 7.01
N GLU A 160 4.70 2.52 8.33
CA GLU A 160 5.80 2.76 9.24
C GLU A 160 6.35 1.43 9.75
N ILE A 161 7.61 1.14 9.45
CA ILE A 161 8.29 -0.11 9.74
C ILE A 161 9.48 0.18 10.65
N TYR A 162 9.45 -0.34 11.86
CA TYR A 162 10.50 -0.12 12.86
C TYR A 162 11.44 -1.34 12.94
N GLY A 163 12.74 -1.09 13.19
CA GLY A 163 13.80 -2.11 13.22
C GLY A 163 14.27 -2.50 11.82
N ASP A 164 15.23 -3.43 11.76
CA ASP A 164 15.90 -3.85 10.52
C ASP A 164 15.49 -5.26 10.03
N ASN A 165 14.63 -5.96 10.77
CA ASN A 165 14.26 -7.33 10.42
C ASN A 165 13.09 -7.34 9.41
N ASN A 166 13.19 -8.20 8.40
CA ASN A 166 12.09 -8.51 7.45
C ASN A 166 11.45 -7.27 6.83
N ILE A 167 12.26 -6.26 6.47
CA ILE A 167 11.75 -5.00 5.91
C ILE A 167 10.98 -5.25 4.62
N ASN A 168 11.58 -6.02 3.70
CA ASN A 168 10.96 -6.30 2.40
C ASN A 168 9.66 -7.08 2.54
N GLU A 169 9.62 -8.07 3.44
CA GLU A 169 8.42 -8.87 3.72
C GLU A 169 7.28 -8.00 4.25
N ARG A 170 7.58 -7.05 5.16
CA ARG A 170 6.59 -6.12 5.70
C ARG A 170 6.10 -5.10 4.66
N ILE A 171 6.98 -4.66 3.75
CA ILE A 171 6.59 -3.87 2.58
C ILE A 171 5.67 -4.71 1.68
N CYS A 172 6.02 -5.95 1.40
CA CYS A 172 5.20 -6.85 0.60
C CYS A 172 3.83 -7.14 1.23
N GLU A 173 3.77 -7.30 2.55
CA GLU A 173 2.49 -7.43 3.27
C GLU A 173 1.65 -6.16 3.14
N THR A 174 2.29 -4.97 3.27
CA THR A 174 1.64 -3.68 3.01
C THR A 174 1.05 -3.64 1.60
N ILE A 175 1.84 -3.94 0.57
CA ILE A 175 1.40 -3.95 -0.84
C ILE A 175 0.23 -4.91 -1.02
N SER A 176 0.29 -6.12 -0.45
CA SER A 176 -0.77 -7.12 -0.54
C SER A 176 -2.09 -6.68 0.11
N ILE A 177 -2.04 -5.87 1.17
CA ILE A 177 -3.21 -5.23 1.76
C ILE A 177 -3.76 -4.15 0.83
N LEU A 178 -2.88 -3.30 0.31
CA LEU A 178 -3.25 -2.20 -0.58
C LEU A 178 -3.85 -2.70 -1.90
N GLU A 179 -3.37 -3.81 -2.46
CA GLU A 179 -3.92 -4.43 -3.67
C GLU A 179 -5.40 -4.87 -3.53
N LYS A 180 -5.89 -5.00 -2.29
CA LYS A 180 -7.30 -5.35 -1.98
C LYS A 180 -8.17 -4.14 -1.64
N ILE A 181 -7.67 -2.93 -1.80
CA ILE A 181 -8.49 -1.72 -1.63
C ILE A 181 -9.55 -1.66 -2.72
N GLU A 182 -10.76 -1.29 -2.34
CA GLU A 182 -11.85 -1.02 -3.24
C GLU A 182 -12.23 0.47 -3.12
N PHE A 183 -12.07 1.24 -4.20
CA PHE A 183 -12.60 2.61 -4.29
C PHE A 183 -14.09 2.54 -4.63
N LEU A 184 -14.92 3.31 -3.89
CA LEU A 184 -16.39 3.22 -3.93
C LEU A 184 -17.05 4.38 -4.69
N GLN A 185 -16.26 5.17 -5.43
CA GLN A 185 -16.75 6.31 -6.25
C GLN A 185 -16.90 5.91 -7.71
#